data_92405871b64bdce1806c07285751f67d
#
_entry.id   92405871b64bdce1806c07285751f67d
#
_cell.length_a   1.000
_cell.length_b   1.000
_cell.length_c   1.000
_cell.angle_alpha   90.00
_cell.angle_beta   90.00
_cell.angle_gamma   90.00
#
_symmetry.space_group_name_H-M   'P 1'
#
loop_
_entity.id
_entity.type
_entity.pdbx_description
1 polymer ?
#
loop_
_entity_poly.entity_id
_entity_poly.type
_entity_poly.pdbx_seq_one_letter_code
_entity_poly.pdbx_strand_id
1 'polypeptide(L)'
;MLFLVEKKVILVYNVFKLLKILKEVRLMEATAIKKVVAMGIGAAIYIVLSRFVAIPTPIPNTTLQVTFAFVALMAFIYGPAVGLGIGFIGHTLNDISGYGNVWFSWVAAAAFFGLATGFLGKIVKIENFNGAKIVKFIVGEVIISLISWVVLAPIIDIAIYKEPQGKAFAQGVTAALGNMIVVAILGTILIFAFSKTIVSKGSLKQE
;
A
#
# COMPACT_ATOMS: atom_id res chain seq x y z
N MET A 1 -22.33 19.41 -13.15
CA MET A 1 -22.53 17.97 -13.38
C MET A 1 -21.56 17.41 -14.44
N LEU A 2 -21.44 17.99 -15.63
CA LEU A 2 -20.47 17.53 -16.68
C LEU A 2 -19.02 17.47 -16.19
N PHE A 3 -18.52 18.49 -15.51
CA PHE A 3 -17.14 18.58 -14.99
C PHE A 3 -16.77 17.47 -13.98
N LEU A 4 -17.72 16.99 -13.18
CA LEU A 4 -17.52 15.86 -12.26
C LEU A 4 -17.49 14.52 -13.01
N VAL A 5 -18.24 14.40 -14.09
CA VAL A 5 -18.23 13.20 -14.96
C VAL A 5 -16.92 13.10 -15.70
N GLU A 6 -16.42 14.20 -16.29
CA GLU A 6 -15.12 14.24 -16.95
C GLU A 6 -13.98 13.85 -15.99
N LYS A 7 -13.94 14.42 -14.79
CA LYS A 7 -12.92 14.04 -13.79
C LYS A 7 -12.97 12.56 -13.43
N LYS A 8 -14.17 11.99 -13.27
CA LYS A 8 -14.35 10.56 -13.00
C LYS A 8 -13.86 9.68 -14.17
N VAL A 9 -14.16 10.08 -15.39
CA VAL A 9 -13.71 9.35 -16.59
C VAL A 9 -12.19 9.39 -16.72
N ILE A 10 -11.57 10.56 -16.50
CA ILE A 10 -10.12 10.71 -16.50
C ILE A 10 -9.48 9.86 -15.39
N LEU A 11 -10.05 9.86 -14.20
CA LEU A 11 -9.56 9.03 -13.09
C LEU A 11 -9.61 7.54 -13.44
N VAL A 12 -10.74 7.07 -13.94
CA VAL A 12 -10.91 5.67 -14.35
C VAL A 12 -9.93 5.29 -15.46
N TYR A 13 -9.77 6.13 -16.48
CA TYR A 13 -8.80 5.93 -17.55
C TYR A 13 -7.36 5.82 -17.02
N ASN A 14 -6.98 6.72 -16.11
CA ASN A 14 -5.64 6.71 -15.51
C ASN A 14 -5.41 5.47 -14.64
N VAL A 15 -6.41 5.00 -13.91
CA VAL A 15 -6.34 3.74 -13.15
C VAL A 15 -6.13 2.54 -14.09
N PHE A 16 -6.88 2.45 -15.19
CA PHE A 16 -6.69 1.38 -16.17
C PHE A 16 -5.31 1.43 -16.83
N LYS A 17 -4.83 2.62 -17.19
CA LYS A 17 -3.49 2.81 -17.74
C LYS A 17 -2.41 2.36 -16.75
N LEU A 18 -2.54 2.72 -15.47
CA LEU A 18 -1.64 2.27 -14.41
C LEU A 18 -1.65 0.75 -14.27
N LEU A 19 -2.82 0.12 -14.21
CA LEU A 19 -2.94 -1.35 -14.11
C LEU A 19 -2.29 -2.05 -15.31
N LYS A 20 -2.39 -1.47 -16.52
CA LYS A 20 -1.72 -1.99 -17.71
C LYS A 20 -0.20 -1.92 -17.59
N ILE A 21 0.34 -0.78 -17.15
CA ILE A 21 1.79 -0.62 -16.90
C ILE A 21 2.27 -1.64 -15.86
N LEU A 22 1.55 -1.79 -14.75
CA LEU A 22 1.89 -2.78 -13.71
C LEU A 22 1.88 -4.21 -14.25
N LYS A 23 0.96 -4.54 -15.15
CA LYS A 23 0.91 -5.85 -15.81
C LYS A 23 2.14 -6.07 -16.70
N GLU A 24 2.53 -5.08 -17.51
CA GLU A 24 3.71 -5.18 -18.37
C GLU A 24 4.98 -5.37 -17.56
N VAL A 25 5.17 -4.58 -16.48
CA VAL A 25 6.30 -4.75 -15.56
C VAL A 25 6.28 -6.13 -14.88
N ARG A 26 5.11 -6.69 -14.57
CA ARG A 26 5.00 -8.07 -14.05
C ARG A 26 5.44 -9.13 -15.06
N LEU A 27 5.17 -8.92 -16.34
CA LEU A 27 5.50 -9.88 -17.41
C LEU A 27 6.99 -9.87 -17.80
N MET A 28 7.75 -8.82 -17.43
CA MET A 28 9.20 -8.82 -17.58
C MET A 28 9.80 -9.96 -16.74
N GLU A 29 10.86 -10.61 -17.22
CA GLU A 29 11.52 -11.68 -16.47
C GLU A 29 11.85 -11.27 -15.03
N ALA A 30 11.75 -12.22 -14.08
CA ALA A 30 11.81 -11.94 -12.63
C ALA A 30 13.24 -11.61 -12.16
N THR A 31 13.85 -10.59 -12.75
CA THR A 31 15.19 -10.10 -12.45
C THR A 31 15.17 -9.10 -11.29
N ALA A 32 16.34 -8.87 -10.67
CA ALA A 32 16.51 -7.82 -9.66
C ALA A 32 16.07 -6.44 -10.20
N ILE A 33 16.31 -6.18 -11.49
CA ILE A 33 15.92 -4.94 -12.20
C ILE A 33 14.42 -4.69 -12.09
N LYS A 34 13.59 -5.69 -12.33
CA LYS A 34 12.14 -5.57 -12.22
C LYS A 34 11.69 -5.11 -10.82
N LYS A 35 12.29 -5.67 -9.77
CA LYS A 35 11.97 -5.29 -8.40
C LYS A 35 12.37 -3.85 -8.11
N VAL A 36 13.55 -3.44 -8.56
CA VAL A 36 14.04 -2.06 -8.39
C VAL A 36 13.14 -1.06 -9.12
N VAL A 37 12.76 -1.35 -10.36
CA VAL A 37 11.83 -0.51 -11.15
C VAL A 37 10.47 -0.43 -10.45
N ALA A 38 9.93 -1.56 -9.98
CA ALA A 38 8.65 -1.58 -9.25
C ALA A 38 8.72 -0.78 -7.94
N MET A 39 9.83 -0.86 -7.19
CA MET A 39 10.06 -0.04 -5.99
C MET A 39 10.10 1.47 -6.33
N GLY A 40 10.86 1.86 -7.35
CA GLY A 40 10.97 3.26 -7.77
C GLY A 40 9.62 3.86 -8.19
N ILE A 41 8.89 3.17 -9.07
CA ILE A 41 7.55 3.57 -9.50
C ILE A 41 6.60 3.61 -8.31
N GLY A 42 6.63 2.59 -7.46
CA GLY A 42 5.78 2.49 -6.28
C GLY A 42 6.05 3.61 -5.28
N ALA A 43 7.31 3.95 -5.01
CA ALA A 43 7.67 5.05 -4.12
C ALA A 43 7.25 6.41 -4.69
N ALA A 44 7.38 6.63 -6.00
CA ALA A 44 6.91 7.85 -6.65
C ALA A 44 5.39 8.03 -6.52
N ILE A 45 4.63 6.95 -6.77
CA ILE A 45 3.17 6.97 -6.62
C ILE A 45 2.79 7.15 -5.14
N TYR A 46 3.55 6.54 -4.20
CA TYR A 46 3.37 6.75 -2.76
C TYR A 46 3.35 8.24 -2.43
N ILE A 47 4.37 9.00 -2.86
CA ILE A 47 4.47 10.44 -2.58
C ILE A 47 3.29 11.21 -3.17
N VAL A 48 2.93 10.93 -4.43
CA VAL A 48 1.79 11.59 -5.07
C VAL A 48 0.50 11.34 -4.30
N LEU A 49 0.20 10.09 -3.94
CA LEU A 49 -1.01 9.75 -3.21
C LEU A 49 -1.02 10.38 -1.80
N SER A 50 0.11 10.35 -1.09
CA SER A 50 0.20 10.92 0.26
C SER A 50 0.05 12.44 0.28
N ARG A 51 0.36 13.13 -0.81
CA ARG A 51 0.23 14.60 -0.90
C ARG A 51 -1.13 15.08 -1.38
N PHE A 52 -1.71 14.36 -2.33
CA PHE A 52 -2.91 14.84 -3.01
C PHE A 52 -4.19 14.15 -2.54
N VAL A 53 -4.09 13.03 -1.81
CA VAL A 53 -5.26 12.21 -1.44
C VAL A 53 -5.29 11.90 0.08
N ALA A 54 -4.40 12.50 0.88
CA ALA A 54 -4.43 12.36 2.32
C ALA A 54 -5.61 13.13 2.95
N ILE A 55 -6.29 12.49 3.91
CA ILE A 55 -7.39 13.10 4.66
C ILE A 55 -6.88 13.45 6.07
N PRO A 56 -6.88 14.73 6.46
CA PRO A 56 -6.47 15.13 7.80
C PRO A 56 -7.36 14.50 8.88
N THR A 57 -6.77 14.18 10.02
CA THR A 57 -7.51 13.74 11.21
C THR A 57 -7.42 14.78 12.33
N PRO A 58 -8.28 14.72 13.37
CA PRO A 58 -8.14 15.56 14.55
C PRO A 58 -6.89 15.30 15.38
N ILE A 59 -6.20 14.17 15.16
CA ILE A 59 -4.98 13.82 15.87
C ILE A 59 -3.77 14.50 15.18
N PRO A 60 -2.96 15.27 15.91
CA PRO A 60 -1.81 15.97 15.34
C PRO A 60 -0.88 15.02 14.57
N ASN A 61 -0.40 15.48 13.42
CA ASN A 61 0.54 14.76 12.55
C ASN A 61 0.03 13.37 12.07
N THR A 62 -1.29 13.16 12.08
CA THR A 62 -1.90 11.90 11.67
C THR A 62 -2.90 12.14 10.55
N THR A 63 -2.72 11.46 9.41
CA THR A 63 -3.62 11.53 8.25
C THR A 63 -4.08 10.14 7.85
N LEU A 64 -5.30 10.02 7.31
CA LEU A 64 -5.74 8.81 6.64
C LEU A 64 -5.18 8.80 5.21
N GLN A 65 -4.49 7.75 4.86
CA GLN A 65 -3.79 7.68 3.58
C GLN A 65 -4.29 6.53 2.72
N VAL A 66 -4.83 6.84 1.55
CA VAL A 66 -5.16 5.82 0.52
C VAL A 66 -3.91 5.10 -0.01
N THR A 67 -2.76 5.65 0.27
CA THR A 67 -1.43 5.17 -0.11
C THR A 67 -1.20 3.71 0.27
N PHE A 68 -1.66 3.28 1.47
CA PHE A 68 -1.43 1.91 1.93
C PHE A 68 -2.25 0.86 1.17
N ALA A 69 -3.39 1.23 0.58
CA ALA A 69 -4.09 0.36 -0.37
C ALA A 69 -3.25 0.10 -1.62
N PHE A 70 -2.51 1.11 -2.10
CA PHE A 70 -1.60 0.97 -3.22
C PHE A 70 -0.33 0.18 -2.84
N VAL A 71 0.24 0.43 -1.65
CA VAL A 71 1.36 -0.38 -1.13
C VAL A 71 0.96 -1.85 -1.06
N ALA A 72 -0.25 -2.15 -0.57
CA ALA A 72 -0.78 -3.51 -0.51
C ALA A 72 -0.87 -4.14 -1.91
N LEU A 73 -1.40 -3.42 -2.91
CA LEU A 73 -1.43 -3.89 -4.29
C LEU A 73 -0.03 -4.25 -4.81
N MET A 74 0.94 -3.32 -4.65
CA MET A 74 2.30 -3.51 -5.14
C MET A 74 3.01 -4.67 -4.44
N ALA A 75 2.87 -4.76 -3.12
CA ALA A 75 3.41 -5.85 -2.33
C ALA A 75 2.80 -7.20 -2.73
N PHE A 76 1.51 -7.23 -2.99
CA PHE A 76 0.79 -8.43 -3.43
C PHE A 76 1.23 -8.93 -4.80
N ILE A 77 1.50 -8.00 -5.73
CA ILE A 77 1.94 -8.30 -7.11
C ILE A 77 3.42 -8.70 -7.17
N TYR A 78 4.29 -7.91 -6.51
CA TYR A 78 5.75 -7.98 -6.68
C TYR A 78 6.47 -8.62 -5.50
N GLY A 79 5.75 -8.88 -4.41
CA GLY A 79 6.25 -9.61 -3.24
C GLY A 79 6.89 -8.74 -2.16
N PRO A 80 7.39 -9.39 -1.08
CA PRO A 80 7.77 -8.73 0.18
C PRO A 80 8.86 -7.68 0.04
N ALA A 81 9.89 -7.95 -0.76
CA ALA A 81 11.00 -7.01 -0.94
C ALA A 81 10.55 -5.69 -1.57
N VAL A 82 9.62 -5.76 -2.54
CA VAL A 82 9.07 -4.56 -3.19
C VAL A 82 8.18 -3.80 -2.23
N GLY A 83 7.30 -4.50 -1.49
CA GLY A 83 6.46 -3.88 -0.46
C GLY A 83 7.28 -3.15 0.60
N LEU A 84 8.33 -3.82 1.13
CA LEU A 84 9.28 -3.22 2.08
C LEU A 84 9.93 -1.96 1.49
N GLY A 85 10.45 -2.06 0.26
CA GLY A 85 11.15 -0.94 -0.38
C GLY A 85 10.23 0.25 -0.63
N ILE A 86 8.98 0.03 -1.08
CA ILE A 86 8.01 1.10 -1.28
C ILE A 86 7.64 1.75 0.06
N GLY A 87 7.36 0.95 1.10
CA GLY A 87 7.06 1.46 2.43
C GLY A 87 8.21 2.29 2.99
N PHE A 88 9.43 1.79 2.90
CA PHE A 88 10.61 2.49 3.39
C PHE A 88 10.90 3.78 2.61
N ILE A 89 11.11 3.67 1.30
CA ILE A 89 11.50 4.81 0.45
C ILE A 89 10.36 5.82 0.36
N GLY A 90 9.13 5.35 0.10
CA GLY A 90 7.97 6.22 -0.07
C GLY A 90 7.65 7.00 1.19
N HIS A 91 7.66 6.34 2.37
CA HIS A 91 7.39 7.03 3.64
C HIS A 91 8.51 8.01 4.00
N THR A 92 9.78 7.61 3.84
CA THR A 92 10.93 8.51 4.06
C THR A 92 10.82 9.77 3.22
N LEU A 93 10.57 9.64 1.93
CA LEU A 93 10.43 10.78 1.02
C LEU A 93 9.17 11.61 1.32
N ASN A 94 8.09 10.97 1.76
CA ASN A 94 6.90 11.65 2.24
C ASN A 94 7.22 12.53 3.46
N ASP A 95 7.95 12.00 4.43
CA ASP A 95 8.31 12.74 5.64
C ASP A 95 9.22 13.91 5.32
N ILE A 96 10.29 13.70 4.54
CA ILE A 96 11.19 14.78 4.12
C ILE A 96 10.43 15.88 3.40
N SER A 97 9.59 15.52 2.43
CA SER A 97 8.88 16.50 1.61
C SER A 97 7.73 17.21 2.34
N GLY A 98 7.21 16.62 3.43
CA GLY A 98 6.06 17.14 4.18
C GLY A 98 6.39 17.86 5.46
N TYR A 99 7.37 17.34 6.14
CA TYR A 99 7.72 17.79 7.48
C TYR A 99 9.17 18.27 7.57
N GLY A 100 9.98 18.10 6.53
CA GLY A 100 11.41 18.44 6.51
C GLY A 100 12.28 17.53 7.38
N ASN A 101 11.71 16.51 8.01
CA ASN A 101 12.39 15.57 8.89
C ASN A 101 11.80 14.17 8.74
N VAL A 102 12.58 13.13 9.09
CA VAL A 102 12.17 11.72 8.97
C VAL A 102 11.87 11.14 10.35
N TRP A 103 10.69 10.54 10.49
CA TRP A 103 10.31 9.77 11.66
C TRP A 103 10.53 8.27 11.41
N PHE A 104 11.71 7.77 11.73
CA PHE A 104 12.10 6.38 11.43
C PHE A 104 11.20 5.32 12.07
N SER A 105 10.52 5.62 13.19
CA SER A 105 9.51 4.76 13.79
C SER A 105 8.36 4.45 12.80
N TRP A 106 7.82 5.47 12.18
CA TRP A 106 6.73 5.35 11.21
C TRP A 106 7.21 4.82 9.86
N VAL A 107 8.42 5.17 9.45
CA VAL A 107 9.08 4.57 8.27
C VAL A 107 9.27 3.07 8.45
N ALA A 108 9.74 2.63 9.62
CA ALA A 108 9.92 1.21 9.91
C ALA A 108 8.58 0.45 9.91
N ALA A 109 7.53 1.06 10.49
CA ALA A 109 6.18 0.48 10.47
C ALA A 109 5.61 0.38 9.04
N ALA A 110 5.81 1.39 8.20
CA ALA A 110 5.39 1.36 6.80
C ALA A 110 6.17 0.32 5.98
N ALA A 111 7.46 0.19 6.22
CA ALA A 111 8.30 -0.84 5.59
C ALA A 111 7.87 -2.25 6.02
N PHE A 112 7.60 -2.46 7.31
CA PHE A 112 7.08 -3.72 7.82
C PHE A 112 5.71 -4.05 7.25
N PHE A 113 4.79 -3.07 7.17
CA PHE A 113 3.48 -3.25 6.54
C PHE A 113 3.64 -3.79 5.11
N GLY A 114 4.45 -3.15 4.29
CA GLY A 114 4.68 -3.59 2.91
C GLY A 114 5.34 -4.98 2.82
N LEU A 115 6.30 -5.27 3.71
CA LEU A 115 6.96 -6.58 3.80
C LEU A 115 5.94 -7.69 4.14
N ALA A 116 5.17 -7.50 5.20
CA ALA A 116 4.22 -8.49 5.71
C ALA A 116 3.08 -8.72 4.71
N THR A 117 2.53 -7.65 4.10
CA THR A 117 1.54 -7.75 3.03
C THR A 117 2.07 -8.51 1.83
N GLY A 118 3.34 -8.34 1.47
CA GLY A 118 3.97 -9.12 0.41
C GLY A 118 4.08 -10.63 0.74
N PHE A 119 4.30 -10.99 2.00
CA PHE A 119 4.22 -12.39 2.43
C PHE A 119 2.78 -12.91 2.42
N LEU A 120 1.82 -12.10 2.88
CA LEU A 120 0.40 -12.43 2.77
C LEU A 120 0.01 -12.70 1.31
N GLY A 121 0.53 -11.90 0.36
CA GLY A 121 0.32 -12.08 -1.07
C GLY A 121 0.84 -13.42 -1.60
N LYS A 122 1.94 -13.95 -1.04
CA LYS A 122 2.43 -15.30 -1.38
C LYS A 122 1.52 -16.41 -0.87
N ILE A 123 0.87 -16.21 0.29
CA ILE A 123 -0.04 -17.18 0.90
C ILE A 123 -1.40 -17.18 0.19
N VAL A 124 -1.98 -15.98 0.01
CA VAL A 124 -3.33 -15.83 -0.56
C VAL A 124 -3.35 -16.02 -2.07
N LYS A 125 -2.29 -15.62 -2.75
CA LYS A 125 -2.09 -15.65 -4.21
C LYS A 125 -3.14 -14.82 -4.96
N ILE A 126 -2.67 -13.99 -5.87
CA ILE A 126 -3.51 -13.03 -6.61
C ILE A 126 -4.37 -13.69 -7.69
N GLU A 127 -3.97 -14.85 -8.20
CA GLU A 127 -4.72 -15.59 -9.21
C GLU A 127 -6.06 -16.04 -8.64
N ASN A 128 -7.16 -15.83 -9.38
CA ASN A 128 -8.51 -16.13 -8.93
C ASN A 128 -8.83 -15.56 -7.54
N PHE A 129 -8.53 -14.27 -7.35
CA PHE A 129 -8.81 -13.55 -6.12
C PHE A 129 -10.34 -13.42 -5.93
N ASN A 130 -10.93 -14.32 -5.15
CA ASN A 130 -12.37 -14.49 -4.93
C ASN A 130 -12.74 -14.31 -3.44
N GLY A 131 -14.01 -14.55 -3.10
CA GLY A 131 -14.56 -14.32 -1.76
C GLY A 131 -13.73 -14.90 -0.62
N ALA A 132 -13.31 -16.18 -0.70
CA ALA A 132 -12.50 -16.81 0.33
C ALA A 132 -11.10 -16.17 0.46
N LYS A 133 -10.49 -15.78 -0.67
CA LYS A 133 -9.19 -15.09 -0.68
C LYS A 133 -9.32 -13.64 -0.21
N ILE A 134 -10.42 -12.97 -0.53
CA ILE A 134 -10.73 -11.63 -0.04
C ILE A 134 -10.81 -11.64 1.49
N VAL A 135 -11.53 -12.59 2.07
CA VAL A 135 -11.62 -12.73 3.54
C VAL A 135 -10.23 -12.96 4.15
N LYS A 136 -9.44 -13.88 3.60
CA LYS A 136 -8.06 -14.14 4.07
C LYS A 136 -7.18 -12.89 3.96
N PHE A 137 -7.31 -12.13 2.89
CA PHE A 137 -6.61 -10.88 2.69
C PHE A 137 -7.00 -9.86 3.76
N ILE A 138 -8.29 -9.59 3.95
CA ILE A 138 -8.78 -8.62 4.94
C ILE A 138 -8.35 -8.99 6.35
N VAL A 139 -8.50 -10.26 6.76
CA VAL A 139 -8.06 -10.72 8.09
C VAL A 139 -6.55 -10.54 8.25
N GLY A 140 -5.76 -10.92 7.24
CA GLY A 140 -4.31 -10.73 7.27
C GLY A 140 -3.91 -9.26 7.38
N GLU A 141 -4.56 -8.38 6.61
CA GLU A 141 -4.29 -6.94 6.64
C GLU A 141 -4.69 -6.27 7.96
N VAL A 142 -5.76 -6.72 8.59
CA VAL A 142 -6.12 -6.26 9.94
C VAL A 142 -5.00 -6.59 10.93
N ILE A 143 -4.50 -7.83 10.93
CA ILE A 143 -3.40 -8.25 11.80
C ILE A 143 -2.12 -7.46 11.51
N ILE A 144 -1.76 -7.33 10.23
CA ILE A 144 -0.58 -6.58 9.80
C ILE A 144 -0.69 -5.11 10.21
N SER A 145 -1.85 -4.48 10.01
CA SER A 145 -2.09 -3.10 10.41
C SER A 145 -1.98 -2.89 11.91
N LEU A 146 -2.54 -3.79 12.72
CA LEU A 146 -2.41 -3.74 14.17
C LEU A 146 -0.95 -3.82 14.61
N ILE A 147 -0.18 -4.77 14.08
CA ILE A 147 1.24 -4.91 14.40
C ILE A 147 2.02 -3.68 13.95
N SER A 148 1.80 -3.19 12.74
CA SER A 148 2.54 -2.05 12.20
C SER A 148 2.28 -0.76 12.98
N TRP A 149 1.01 -0.42 13.18
CA TRP A 149 0.61 0.91 13.62
C TRP A 149 0.33 0.99 15.12
N VAL A 150 -0.16 -0.09 15.76
CA VAL A 150 -0.44 -0.07 17.21
C VAL A 150 0.73 -0.58 18.03
N VAL A 151 1.58 -1.44 17.43
CA VAL A 151 2.72 -2.04 18.16
C VAL A 151 4.03 -1.41 17.74
N LEU A 152 4.45 -1.58 16.48
CA LEU A 152 5.79 -1.19 16.04
C LEU A 152 5.99 0.32 16.06
N ALA A 153 5.12 1.10 15.43
CA ALA A 153 5.30 2.55 15.35
C ALA A 153 5.36 3.20 16.73
N PRO A 154 4.40 3.02 17.65
CA PRO A 154 4.44 3.64 18.98
C PRO A 154 5.60 3.17 19.83
N ILE A 155 5.94 1.88 19.82
CA ILE A 155 7.06 1.37 20.63
C ILE A 155 8.38 1.99 20.19
N ILE A 156 8.65 2.03 18.89
CA ILE A 156 9.86 2.62 18.33
C ILE A 156 9.88 4.13 18.57
N ASP A 157 8.73 4.80 18.43
CA ASP A 157 8.58 6.23 18.62
C ASP A 157 8.90 6.66 20.07
N ILE A 158 8.35 5.93 21.03
CA ILE A 158 8.65 6.12 22.47
C ILE A 158 10.12 5.83 22.77
N ALA A 159 10.66 4.75 22.20
CA ALA A 159 12.04 4.34 22.48
C ALA A 159 13.08 5.33 21.93
N ILE A 160 12.90 5.80 20.69
CA ILE A 160 13.86 6.66 19.97
C ILE A 160 13.62 8.14 20.28
N TYR A 161 12.38 8.60 20.13
CA TYR A 161 12.05 10.04 20.18
C TYR A 161 11.51 10.49 21.52
N LYS A 162 11.33 9.55 22.49
CA LYS A 162 10.78 9.84 23.83
C LYS A 162 9.38 10.48 23.77
N GLU A 163 8.62 10.16 22.71
CA GLU A 163 7.27 10.67 22.59
C GLU A 163 6.39 10.22 23.77
N PRO A 164 5.49 11.09 24.27
CA PRO A 164 4.55 10.71 25.31
C PRO A 164 3.70 9.50 24.90
N GLN A 165 3.62 8.48 25.75
CA GLN A 165 2.95 7.21 25.44
C GLN A 165 1.52 7.42 24.93
N GLY A 166 0.73 8.27 25.63
CA GLY A 166 -0.66 8.56 25.21
C GLY A 166 -0.75 9.13 23.81
N LYS A 167 0.19 9.99 23.39
CA LYS A 167 0.24 10.56 22.05
C LYS A 167 0.62 9.50 21.02
N ALA A 168 1.70 8.75 21.25
CA ALA A 168 2.19 7.75 20.33
C ALA A 168 1.13 6.65 20.05
N PHE A 169 0.47 6.14 21.09
CA PHE A 169 -0.58 5.15 20.93
C PHE A 169 -1.87 5.73 20.30
N ALA A 170 -2.25 6.98 20.63
CA ALA A 170 -3.40 7.62 19.99
C ALA A 170 -3.19 7.77 18.48
N GLN A 171 -2.00 8.20 18.06
CA GLN A 171 -1.60 8.26 16.64
C GLN A 171 -1.63 6.86 16.01
N GLY A 172 -1.05 5.87 16.67
CA GLY A 172 -0.98 4.49 16.18
C GLY A 172 -2.36 3.86 15.96
N VAL A 173 -3.25 3.98 16.94
CA VAL A 173 -4.63 3.46 16.84
C VAL A 173 -5.39 4.17 15.73
N THR A 174 -5.28 5.49 15.63
CA THR A 174 -5.95 6.27 14.56
C THR A 174 -5.44 5.85 13.18
N ALA A 175 -4.12 5.71 13.01
CA ALA A 175 -3.52 5.23 11.78
C ALA A 175 -3.96 3.80 11.45
N ALA A 176 -3.99 2.90 12.44
CA ALA A 176 -4.44 1.52 12.25
C ALA A 176 -5.88 1.45 11.75
N LEU A 177 -6.81 2.14 12.42
CA LEU A 177 -8.23 2.14 12.03
C LEU A 177 -8.42 2.68 10.62
N GLY A 178 -7.80 3.81 10.29
CA GLY A 178 -7.89 4.38 8.96
C GLY A 178 -7.31 3.49 7.87
N ASN A 179 -6.11 2.95 8.10
CA ASN A 179 -5.46 2.09 7.13
C ASN A 179 -6.19 0.75 6.95
N MET A 180 -6.71 0.14 8.02
CA MET A 180 -7.53 -1.06 7.93
C MET A 180 -8.75 -0.85 7.02
N ILE A 181 -9.49 0.25 7.19
CA ILE A 181 -10.67 0.56 6.37
C ILE A 181 -10.26 0.77 4.91
N VAL A 182 -9.24 1.61 4.69
CA VAL A 182 -8.76 1.94 3.34
C VAL A 182 -8.25 0.70 2.62
N VAL A 183 -7.44 -0.14 3.28
CA VAL A 183 -6.87 -1.34 2.65
C VAL A 183 -7.93 -2.42 2.46
N ALA A 184 -8.84 -2.62 3.43
CA ALA A 184 -9.92 -3.58 3.29
C ALA A 184 -10.85 -3.25 2.11
N ILE A 185 -11.16 -1.98 1.89
CA ILE A 185 -12.05 -1.55 0.80
C ILE A 185 -11.25 -1.35 -0.49
N LEU A 186 -10.40 -0.31 -0.51
CA LEU A 186 -9.72 0.11 -1.73
C LEU A 186 -8.63 -0.89 -2.14
N GLY A 187 -7.86 -1.44 -1.19
CA GLY A 187 -6.86 -2.48 -1.46
C GLY A 187 -7.50 -3.73 -2.08
N THR A 188 -8.63 -4.18 -1.53
CA THR A 188 -9.39 -5.31 -2.09
C THR A 188 -9.86 -5.02 -3.51
N ILE A 189 -10.42 -3.84 -3.76
CA ILE A 189 -10.89 -3.44 -5.10
C ILE A 189 -9.71 -3.43 -6.09
N LEU A 190 -8.58 -2.85 -5.72
CA LEU A 190 -7.41 -2.76 -6.60
C LEU A 190 -6.82 -4.15 -6.91
N ILE A 191 -6.67 -5.01 -5.90
CA ILE A 191 -6.17 -6.38 -6.07
C ILE A 191 -7.15 -7.20 -6.91
N PHE A 192 -8.46 -7.08 -6.65
CA PHE A 192 -9.49 -7.76 -7.43
C PHE A 192 -9.47 -7.31 -8.89
N ALA A 193 -9.45 -6.01 -9.16
CA ALA A 193 -9.38 -5.46 -10.50
C ALA A 193 -8.12 -5.94 -11.23
N PHE A 194 -6.96 -5.91 -10.55
CA PHE A 194 -5.72 -6.41 -11.12
C PHE A 194 -5.77 -7.92 -11.38
N SER A 195 -6.37 -8.71 -10.49
CA SER A 195 -6.49 -10.17 -10.66
C SER A 195 -7.24 -10.56 -11.96
N LYS A 196 -8.18 -9.73 -12.39
CA LYS A 196 -8.92 -9.93 -13.65
C LYS A 196 -8.08 -9.67 -14.92
N THR A 197 -6.96 -8.95 -14.78
CA THR A 197 -6.03 -8.74 -15.90
C THR A 197 -5.04 -9.89 -16.10
N ILE A 198 -5.02 -10.85 -15.15
CA ILE A 198 -4.10 -11.98 -15.18
C ILE A 198 -4.75 -13.07 -16.02
N VAL A 199 -4.15 -13.35 -17.16
CA VAL A 199 -4.52 -14.51 -18.00
C VAL A 199 -3.94 -15.76 -17.36
N SER A 200 -4.77 -16.78 -17.09
CA SER A 200 -4.27 -18.05 -16.59
C SER A 200 -3.37 -18.70 -17.64
N LYS A 201 -2.23 -19.27 -17.20
CA LYS A 201 -1.35 -20.04 -18.10
C LYS A 201 -2.18 -21.16 -18.75
N GLY A 202 -2.25 -21.17 -20.08
CA GLY A 202 -2.99 -22.16 -20.86
C GLY A 202 -4.39 -21.74 -21.33
N SER A 203 -4.87 -20.50 -21.03
CA SER A 203 -6.15 -20.01 -21.54
C SER A 203 -6.08 -19.44 -22.96
N LEU A 204 -4.90 -19.19 -23.49
CA LEU A 204 -4.70 -18.89 -24.90
C LEU A 204 -4.59 -20.24 -25.63
N LYS A 205 -5.73 -20.82 -26.05
CA LYS A 205 -5.72 -21.79 -27.12
C LYS A 205 -5.22 -21.05 -28.36
N GLN A 206 -4.18 -21.56 -28.99
CA GLN A 206 -3.78 -21.17 -30.32
C GLN A 206 -4.99 -21.53 -31.24
N GLU A 207 -5.63 -20.51 -31.78
CA GLU A 207 -6.46 -20.67 -32.99
C GLU A 207 -5.54 -20.82 -34.18
#